data_0baa099d8d7823223d9ce961e5197bb4
#
_entry.id   0baa099d8d7823223d9ce961e5197bb4
#
_cell.length_a   1.000
_cell.length_b   1.000
_cell.length_c   1.000
_cell.angle_alpha   90.00
_cell.angle_beta   90.00
_cell.angle_gamma   90.00
#
_symmetry.space_group_name_H-M   'P 1'
#
loop_
_entity.id
_entity.type
_entity.pdbx_description
1 polymer ?
#
loop_
_entity_poly.entity_id
_entity_poly.type
_entity_poly.pdbx_seq_one_letter_code
_entity_poly.pdbx_strand_id
1 'polypeptide(L)'
;MGFFSRGLLFISLAINTYLDGLRSFGYHVFNLSLHILNSILVFYIFQKVLVQFRNQIQTSKNDVSISFIAASIFLIHPIQTESVIYIITRSEILASTFYLCGFLIFQNFLELKIPKRLLKKTFLFLSIIFFAVVGFSVKQTLATFPLILFLYYIATCPLDSFTIKLLYKWRKHLIIVISVFLTLLFYKLLNDETFLIGPSNPDEMVGRAKYMLSQPSVIIFYYLKKILFPINLNIDPDIEVVTHIFSFGFISGIGSIVFMIYYFLKQGEWRFYLFFLAWFFIILSPSSSIVTLHDLAAEHRIYLALPGVIFIVSYGIFCFLKNLTYIKIINMLGLKILVSFQIILLFGILTIERNKVWRTELSLWKDSYKKSPEKIRPLINLARAHSIDGKQEVAIRYYEKSLLKAPGVFVPNYNLGELYLKDNRMEDAIIRFKTALQLNPNIPETYSKLGEIYLEQKNWKLADFYFKKCIEIDNRFPQVFKNLGILHFYHLKNLKESLLYFSKSLALDPKQKDASEISKLISKYQRGKLNLPSQKGP
;
A
#
# COMPACT_ATOMS: atom_id res chain seq x y z
N MET A 1 2.58 -5.48 -16.02
CA MET A 1 1.66 -4.33 -15.77
C MET A 1 2.25 -3.10 -16.42
N GLY A 2 1.55 -2.54 -17.43
CA GLY A 2 2.13 -1.52 -18.28
C GLY A 2 2.39 -0.18 -17.58
N PHE A 3 3.34 0.54 -18.11
CA PHE A 3 3.84 1.87 -17.69
C PHE A 3 2.74 2.93 -17.44
N PHE A 4 1.53 2.74 -17.97
CA PHE A 4 0.37 3.62 -17.78
C PHE A 4 -0.35 3.48 -16.42
N SER A 5 -0.14 2.40 -15.68
CA SER A 5 -0.69 2.24 -14.34
C SER A 5 0.35 2.66 -13.30
N ARG A 6 0.22 3.85 -12.73
CA ARG A 6 1.07 4.51 -11.73
C ARG A 6 2.12 5.50 -12.26
N GLY A 7 2.04 5.95 -13.51
CA GLY A 7 3.00 6.88 -14.09
C GLY A 7 3.22 8.14 -13.24
N LEU A 8 2.15 8.79 -12.77
CA LEU A 8 2.25 9.97 -11.91
C LEU A 8 2.88 9.70 -10.55
N LEU A 9 2.65 8.52 -9.96
CA LEU A 9 3.34 8.12 -8.74
C LEU A 9 4.86 8.07 -8.99
N PHE A 10 5.29 7.38 -10.04
CA PHE A 10 6.72 7.29 -10.39
C PHE A 10 7.33 8.65 -10.73
N ILE A 11 6.60 9.52 -11.45
CA ILE A 11 7.04 10.90 -11.70
C ILE A 11 7.24 11.65 -10.38
N SER A 12 6.28 11.54 -9.43
CA SER A 12 6.40 12.21 -8.13
C SER A 12 7.59 11.70 -7.30
N LEU A 13 7.90 10.40 -7.40
CA LEU A 13 9.08 9.82 -6.76
C LEU A 13 10.37 10.24 -7.46
N ALA A 14 10.39 10.25 -8.79
CA ALA A 14 11.54 10.71 -9.58
C ALA A 14 11.88 12.18 -9.32
N ILE A 15 10.88 13.06 -9.20
CA ILE A 15 11.09 14.45 -8.79
C ILE A 15 11.76 14.53 -7.44
N ASN A 16 11.29 13.77 -6.43
CA ASN A 16 11.95 13.74 -5.12
C ASN A 16 13.38 13.22 -5.22
N THR A 17 13.62 12.14 -5.99
CA THR A 17 14.98 11.62 -6.21
C THR A 17 15.89 12.66 -6.86
N TYR A 18 15.38 13.43 -7.83
CA TYR A 18 16.13 14.52 -8.48
C TYR A 18 16.48 15.65 -7.51
N LEU A 19 15.54 16.04 -6.63
CA LEU A 19 15.72 17.18 -5.72
C LEU A 19 16.58 16.86 -4.49
N ASP A 20 16.41 15.68 -3.90
CA ASP A 20 17.00 15.32 -2.59
C ASP A 20 17.73 13.96 -2.59
N GLY A 21 17.91 13.36 -3.77
CA GLY A 21 18.51 12.03 -3.91
C GLY A 21 17.67 10.95 -3.22
N LEU A 22 18.33 10.03 -2.53
CA LEU A 22 17.67 8.94 -1.78
C LEU A 22 17.43 9.31 -0.30
N ARG A 23 17.56 10.57 0.09
CA ARG A 23 17.29 11.01 1.47
C ARG A 23 15.79 10.95 1.75
N SER A 24 15.42 10.28 2.83
CA SER A 24 14.00 10.08 3.19
C SER A 24 13.27 11.39 3.53
N PHE A 25 13.99 12.43 3.95
CA PHE A 25 13.42 13.70 4.40
C PHE A 25 12.52 14.36 3.34
N GLY A 26 13.01 14.54 2.10
CA GLY A 26 12.23 15.15 1.02
C GLY A 26 10.95 14.38 0.68
N TYR A 27 11.01 13.05 0.76
CA TYR A 27 9.84 12.22 0.53
C TYR A 27 8.78 12.40 1.61
N HIS A 28 9.18 12.53 2.88
CA HIS A 28 8.26 12.76 3.99
C HIS A 28 7.64 14.16 3.94
N VAL A 29 8.43 15.19 3.62
CA VAL A 29 7.93 16.57 3.45
C VAL A 29 6.87 16.62 2.35
N PHE A 30 7.11 15.96 1.22
CA PHE A 30 6.14 15.92 0.12
C PHE A 30 4.83 15.21 0.53
N ASN A 31 4.92 14.05 1.17
CA ASN A 31 3.75 13.31 1.64
C ASN A 31 2.97 14.11 2.68
N LEU A 32 3.65 14.75 3.62
CA LEU A 32 3.02 15.60 4.64
C LEU A 32 2.32 16.80 4.02
N SER A 33 2.94 17.46 3.03
CA SER A 33 2.35 18.61 2.32
C SER A 33 1.05 18.21 1.61
N LEU A 34 1.04 17.05 0.93
CA LEU A 34 -0.18 16.51 0.32
C LEU A 34 -1.23 16.15 1.37
N HIS A 35 -0.84 15.62 2.52
CA HIS A 35 -1.75 15.28 3.60
C HIS A 35 -2.41 16.53 4.21
N ILE A 36 -1.66 17.59 4.42
CA ILE A 36 -2.18 18.91 4.84
C ILE A 36 -3.16 19.44 3.80
N LEU A 37 -2.80 19.41 2.51
CA LEU A 37 -3.69 19.80 1.42
C LEU A 37 -5.00 19.00 1.44
N ASN A 38 -4.94 17.69 1.61
CA ASN A 38 -6.12 16.84 1.70
C ASN A 38 -6.99 17.21 2.92
N SER A 39 -6.40 17.55 4.05
CA SER A 39 -7.14 18.03 5.22
C SER A 39 -7.87 19.35 4.95
N ILE A 40 -7.23 20.28 4.24
CA ILE A 40 -7.85 21.53 3.81
C ILE A 40 -9.02 21.26 2.84
N LEU A 41 -8.84 20.33 1.89
CA LEU A 41 -9.93 19.92 0.98
C LEU A 41 -11.10 19.30 1.74
N VAL A 42 -10.83 18.43 2.71
CA VAL A 42 -11.84 17.83 3.60
C VAL A 42 -12.62 18.92 4.35
N PHE A 43 -11.93 19.93 4.86
CA PHE A 43 -12.59 21.07 5.52
C PHE A 43 -13.58 21.78 4.60
N TYR A 44 -13.18 22.17 3.39
CA TYR A 44 -14.06 22.86 2.44
C TYR A 44 -15.20 21.98 1.94
N ILE A 45 -14.93 20.69 1.69
CA ILE A 45 -15.96 19.72 1.31
C ILE A 45 -17.03 19.64 2.39
N PHE A 46 -16.63 19.54 3.66
CA PHE A 46 -17.58 19.42 4.77
C PHE A 46 -18.40 20.70 4.98
N GLN A 47 -17.78 21.87 4.83
CA GLN A 47 -18.54 23.13 4.83
C GLN A 47 -19.66 23.12 3.78
N LYS A 48 -19.34 22.72 2.55
CA LYS A 48 -20.34 22.65 1.48
C LYS A 48 -21.40 21.59 1.74
N VAL A 49 -21.01 20.44 2.29
CA VAL A 49 -21.96 19.40 2.70
C VAL A 49 -22.96 19.96 3.73
N LEU A 50 -22.49 20.64 4.78
CA LEU A 50 -23.37 21.22 5.79
C LEU A 50 -24.37 22.22 5.19
N VAL A 51 -23.95 23.01 4.22
CA VAL A 51 -24.82 23.93 3.50
C VAL A 51 -25.86 23.20 2.65
N GLN A 52 -25.45 22.17 1.91
CA GLN A 52 -26.31 21.44 0.98
C GLN A 52 -27.33 20.52 1.69
N PHE A 53 -26.94 19.94 2.82
CA PHE A 53 -27.84 19.14 3.67
C PHE A 53 -28.64 19.97 4.68
N ARG A 54 -28.53 21.28 4.67
CA ARG A 54 -29.10 22.16 5.69
C ARG A 54 -30.58 21.95 5.95
N ASN A 55 -31.38 21.64 4.94
CA ASN A 55 -32.81 21.36 5.10
C ASN A 55 -33.09 20.03 5.82
N GLN A 56 -32.08 19.21 6.00
CA GLN A 56 -32.17 17.90 6.63
C GLN A 56 -31.45 17.85 8.00
N ILE A 57 -30.42 18.70 8.20
CA ILE A 57 -29.59 18.69 9.41
C ILE A 57 -29.83 19.94 10.25
N GLN A 58 -29.78 19.81 11.56
CA GLN A 58 -30.09 20.89 12.52
C GLN A 58 -28.90 21.85 12.76
N THR A 59 -28.19 22.25 11.71
CA THR A 59 -27.02 23.16 11.84
C THR A 59 -27.39 24.60 11.48
N SER A 60 -26.68 25.57 12.09
CA SER A 60 -26.75 26.97 11.69
C SER A 60 -25.97 27.20 10.38
N LYS A 61 -26.29 28.33 9.67
CA LYS A 61 -25.62 28.69 8.40
C LYS A 61 -24.11 28.77 8.49
N ASN A 62 -23.55 29.03 9.68
CA ASN A 62 -22.14 29.36 9.89
C ASN A 62 -21.42 28.38 10.82
N ASP A 63 -21.87 27.10 10.91
CA ASP A 63 -21.23 26.16 11.82
C ASP A 63 -19.94 25.59 11.24
N VAL A 64 -18.95 26.48 11.10
CA VAL A 64 -17.59 26.18 10.63
C VAL A 64 -16.89 25.19 11.58
N SER A 65 -17.30 25.17 12.84
CA SER A 65 -16.65 24.38 13.89
C SER A 65 -16.69 22.87 13.63
N ILE A 66 -17.82 22.35 13.09
CA ILE A 66 -17.93 20.92 12.77
C ILE A 66 -16.94 20.52 11.68
N SER A 67 -16.86 21.31 10.61
CA SER A 67 -15.94 21.06 9.50
C SER A 67 -14.49 21.18 9.95
N PHE A 68 -14.19 22.13 10.84
CA PHE A 68 -12.85 22.29 11.41
C PHE A 68 -12.46 21.08 12.28
N ILE A 69 -13.35 20.64 13.17
CA ILE A 69 -13.10 19.46 14.01
C ILE A 69 -12.86 18.24 13.13
N ALA A 70 -13.71 18.00 12.15
CA ALA A 70 -13.58 16.85 11.27
C ALA A 70 -12.28 16.87 10.46
N ALA A 71 -11.89 18.02 9.91
CA ALA A 71 -10.63 18.18 9.18
C ALA A 71 -9.41 18.05 10.10
N SER A 72 -9.48 18.56 11.33
CA SER A 72 -8.42 18.41 12.32
C SER A 72 -8.26 16.94 12.74
N ILE A 73 -9.36 16.23 12.99
CA ILE A 73 -9.31 14.79 13.26
C ILE A 73 -8.67 14.06 12.08
N PHE A 74 -9.08 14.36 10.82
CA PHE A 74 -8.49 13.75 9.64
C PHE A 74 -6.98 13.98 9.57
N LEU A 75 -6.52 15.21 9.86
CA LEU A 75 -5.10 15.60 9.81
C LEU A 75 -4.25 14.86 10.84
N ILE A 76 -4.75 14.69 12.07
CA ILE A 76 -3.96 14.18 13.19
C ILE A 76 -4.31 12.76 13.58
N HIS A 77 -5.18 12.06 12.84
CA HIS A 77 -5.63 10.73 13.21
C HIS A 77 -4.47 9.72 13.15
N PRO A 78 -4.18 8.97 14.23
CA PRO A 78 -3.03 8.04 14.27
C PRO A 78 -3.02 6.99 13.15
N ILE A 79 -4.19 6.62 12.63
CA ILE A 79 -4.33 5.64 11.54
C ILE A 79 -3.74 6.14 10.22
N GLN A 80 -3.57 7.45 10.05
CA GLN A 80 -2.97 8.06 8.86
C GLN A 80 -1.45 7.95 8.82
N THR A 81 -0.81 7.60 9.95
CA THR A 81 0.66 7.54 10.04
C THR A 81 1.27 6.58 9.02
N GLU A 82 0.64 5.41 8.79
CA GLU A 82 1.11 4.49 7.75
C GLU A 82 1.06 5.13 6.37
N SER A 83 -0.05 5.79 6.02
CA SER A 83 -0.20 6.44 4.71
C SER A 83 0.80 7.58 4.49
N VAL A 84 1.10 8.36 5.54
CA VAL A 84 1.94 9.57 5.45
C VAL A 84 3.43 9.25 5.54
N ILE A 85 3.82 8.33 6.43
CA ILE A 85 5.24 8.02 6.69
C ILE A 85 5.76 6.98 5.71
N TYR A 86 4.99 5.95 5.37
CA TYR A 86 5.45 4.91 4.47
C TYR A 86 5.47 5.42 3.03
N ILE A 87 6.66 5.58 2.46
CA ILE A 87 6.87 6.23 1.14
C ILE A 87 6.09 5.53 0.02
N ILE A 88 6.00 4.20 0.05
CA ILE A 88 5.30 3.39 -0.98
C ILE A 88 3.79 3.70 -1.01
N THR A 89 3.19 4.09 0.12
CA THR A 89 1.77 4.44 0.22
C THR A 89 1.45 5.85 -0.26
N ARG A 90 2.41 6.60 -0.82
CA ARG A 90 2.18 7.90 -1.48
C ARG A 90 1.02 7.85 -2.48
N SER A 91 0.83 6.71 -3.15
CA SER A 91 -0.29 6.51 -4.07
C SER A 91 -1.66 6.74 -3.42
N GLU A 92 -1.82 6.44 -2.12
CA GLU A 92 -3.06 6.69 -1.38
C GLU A 92 -3.32 8.19 -1.25
N ILE A 93 -2.32 8.93 -0.78
CA ILE A 93 -2.44 10.37 -0.52
C ILE A 93 -2.67 11.12 -1.82
N LEU A 94 -1.87 10.80 -2.85
CA LEU A 94 -1.94 11.46 -4.15
C LEU A 94 -3.27 11.17 -4.86
N ALA A 95 -3.73 9.92 -4.88
CA ALA A 95 -5.04 9.57 -5.43
C ALA A 95 -6.17 10.26 -4.68
N SER A 96 -6.06 10.36 -3.34
CA SER A 96 -7.03 11.07 -2.51
C SER A 96 -7.06 12.56 -2.80
N THR A 97 -5.92 13.19 -3.10
CA THR A 97 -5.88 14.60 -3.53
C THR A 97 -6.71 14.81 -4.79
N PHE A 98 -6.52 13.97 -5.81
CA PHE A 98 -7.31 14.05 -7.05
C PHE A 98 -8.81 13.80 -6.80
N TYR A 99 -9.12 12.82 -5.95
CA TYR A 99 -10.50 12.49 -5.59
C TYR A 99 -11.20 13.66 -4.89
N LEU A 100 -10.58 14.23 -3.86
CA LEU A 100 -11.14 15.32 -3.08
C LEU A 100 -11.24 16.62 -3.90
N CYS A 101 -10.24 16.94 -4.73
CA CYS A 101 -10.31 18.06 -5.67
C CYS A 101 -11.49 17.90 -6.64
N GLY A 102 -11.61 16.75 -7.29
CA GLY A 102 -12.70 16.46 -8.21
C GLY A 102 -14.07 16.55 -7.52
N PHE A 103 -14.18 16.04 -6.29
CA PHE A 103 -15.42 16.10 -5.50
C PHE A 103 -15.79 17.54 -5.11
N LEU A 104 -14.84 18.36 -4.69
CA LEU A 104 -15.07 19.78 -4.38
C LEU A 104 -15.49 20.57 -5.62
N ILE A 105 -14.88 20.26 -6.78
CA ILE A 105 -15.27 20.87 -8.07
C ILE A 105 -16.70 20.45 -8.44
N PHE A 106 -17.08 19.19 -8.20
CA PHE A 106 -18.45 18.72 -8.42
C PHE A 106 -19.47 19.43 -7.55
N GLN A 107 -19.15 19.67 -6.27
CA GLN A 107 -20.01 20.48 -5.38
C GLN A 107 -20.22 21.90 -5.95
N ASN A 108 -19.13 22.54 -6.44
CA ASN A 108 -19.23 23.85 -7.11
C ASN A 108 -20.05 23.80 -8.40
N PHE A 109 -19.96 22.70 -9.16
CA PHE A 109 -20.72 22.47 -10.37
C PHE A 109 -22.25 22.42 -10.09
N LEU A 110 -22.65 21.76 -9.00
CA LEU A 110 -24.05 21.65 -8.58
C LEU A 110 -24.65 23.03 -8.16
N GLU A 111 -23.85 23.91 -7.58
CA GLU A 111 -24.28 25.24 -7.14
C GLU A 111 -24.53 26.23 -8.30
N LEU A 112 -24.01 25.96 -9.50
CA LEU A 112 -24.16 26.84 -10.64
C LEU A 112 -25.53 26.70 -11.30
N LYS A 113 -26.35 27.76 -11.22
CA LYS A 113 -27.64 27.87 -11.96
C LYS A 113 -27.37 28.20 -13.44
N ILE A 114 -28.05 27.50 -14.37
CA ILE A 114 -28.05 27.77 -15.82
C ILE A 114 -29.12 28.85 -16.12
N PRO A 115 -28.98 29.79 -17.13
CA PRO A 115 -28.14 29.72 -18.33
C PRO A 115 -26.90 30.64 -18.38
N LYS A 116 -26.77 31.62 -17.45
CA LYS A 116 -25.80 32.73 -17.60
C LYS A 116 -24.28 32.34 -17.46
N ARG A 117 -23.95 31.07 -17.23
CA ARG A 117 -22.55 30.63 -16.94
C ARG A 117 -22.18 29.30 -17.61
N LEU A 118 -22.64 29.09 -18.85
CA LEU A 118 -22.40 27.83 -19.57
C LEU A 118 -20.92 27.48 -19.67
N LEU A 119 -20.06 28.40 -20.09
CA LEU A 119 -18.60 28.17 -20.19
C LEU A 119 -17.97 27.73 -18.87
N LYS A 120 -18.33 28.38 -17.76
CA LYS A 120 -17.87 28.00 -16.43
C LYS A 120 -18.33 26.58 -16.06
N LYS A 121 -19.56 26.21 -16.42
CA LYS A 121 -20.09 24.87 -16.14
C LYS A 121 -19.39 23.80 -16.97
N THR A 122 -19.12 24.06 -18.24
CA THR A 122 -18.35 23.18 -19.12
C THR A 122 -16.91 23.00 -18.61
N PHE A 123 -16.28 24.10 -18.20
CA PHE A 123 -14.93 24.04 -17.62
C PHE A 123 -14.87 23.16 -16.35
N LEU A 124 -15.83 23.33 -15.42
CA LEU A 124 -15.91 22.51 -14.21
C LEU A 124 -16.16 21.03 -14.54
N PHE A 125 -17.03 20.75 -15.51
CA PHE A 125 -17.29 19.37 -15.96
C PHE A 125 -16.04 18.70 -16.54
N LEU A 126 -15.32 19.40 -17.42
CA LEU A 126 -14.06 18.89 -17.96
C LEU A 126 -13.00 18.71 -16.87
N SER A 127 -12.95 19.60 -15.87
CA SER A 127 -12.07 19.47 -14.72
C SER A 127 -12.40 18.23 -13.88
N ILE A 128 -13.67 17.90 -13.68
CA ILE A 128 -14.09 16.68 -12.96
C ILE A 128 -13.56 15.45 -13.71
N ILE A 129 -13.74 15.40 -15.04
CA ILE A 129 -13.22 14.29 -15.86
C ILE A 129 -11.70 14.21 -15.77
N PHE A 130 -11.01 15.35 -15.87
CA PHE A 130 -9.56 15.41 -15.75
C PHE A 130 -9.07 14.81 -14.41
N PHE A 131 -9.62 15.25 -13.28
CA PHE A 131 -9.23 14.73 -11.97
C PHE A 131 -9.58 13.24 -11.80
N ALA A 132 -10.68 12.77 -12.38
CA ALA A 132 -11.05 11.36 -12.37
C ALA A 132 -10.04 10.50 -13.16
N VAL A 133 -9.70 10.90 -14.38
CA VAL A 133 -8.77 10.16 -15.26
C VAL A 133 -7.36 10.17 -14.69
N VAL A 134 -6.87 11.35 -14.30
CA VAL A 134 -5.52 11.50 -13.73
C VAL A 134 -5.40 10.71 -12.43
N GLY A 135 -6.37 10.80 -11.55
CA GLY A 135 -6.35 10.05 -10.30
C GLY A 135 -6.46 8.53 -10.50
N PHE A 136 -7.26 8.08 -11.49
CA PHE A 136 -7.34 6.65 -11.84
C PHE A 136 -6.00 6.07 -12.31
N SER A 137 -5.17 6.88 -12.98
CA SER A 137 -3.80 6.47 -13.34
C SER A 137 -2.86 6.32 -12.14
N VAL A 138 -3.20 6.91 -10.99
CA VAL A 138 -2.45 6.75 -9.74
C VAL A 138 -2.91 5.52 -8.97
N LYS A 139 -4.22 5.36 -8.81
CA LYS A 139 -4.79 4.25 -8.04
C LYS A 139 -6.22 3.88 -8.46
N GLN A 140 -6.48 2.58 -8.47
CA GLN A 140 -7.78 2.00 -8.87
C GLN A 140 -8.96 2.40 -7.96
N THR A 141 -8.71 2.92 -6.76
CA THR A 141 -9.75 3.42 -5.85
C THR A 141 -10.61 4.51 -6.49
N LEU A 142 -10.08 5.27 -7.47
CA LEU A 142 -10.86 6.25 -8.21
C LEU A 142 -11.96 5.65 -9.11
N ALA A 143 -12.00 4.36 -9.34
CA ALA A 143 -13.14 3.70 -9.99
C ALA A 143 -14.46 3.93 -9.23
N THR A 144 -14.39 4.18 -7.91
CA THR A 144 -15.56 4.49 -7.06
C THR A 144 -16.08 5.93 -7.23
N PHE A 145 -15.28 6.81 -7.84
CA PHE A 145 -15.58 8.24 -7.91
C PHE A 145 -16.92 8.59 -8.57
N PRO A 146 -17.27 8.04 -9.76
CA PRO A 146 -18.55 8.33 -10.40
C PRO A 146 -19.76 7.93 -9.54
N LEU A 147 -19.62 6.79 -8.82
CA LEU A 147 -20.69 6.32 -7.94
C LEU A 147 -20.91 7.24 -6.74
N ILE A 148 -19.84 7.74 -6.14
CA ILE A 148 -19.91 8.70 -5.03
C ILE A 148 -20.52 10.03 -5.49
N LEU A 149 -20.16 10.53 -6.69
CA LEU A 149 -20.77 11.75 -7.25
C LEU A 149 -22.28 11.57 -7.46
N PHE A 150 -22.67 10.43 -8.00
CA PHE A 150 -24.08 10.09 -8.22
C PHE A 150 -24.87 10.00 -6.90
N LEU A 151 -24.33 9.31 -5.90
CA LEU A 151 -24.97 9.20 -4.59
C LEU A 151 -25.07 10.55 -3.88
N TYR A 152 -24.05 11.39 -3.99
CA TYR A 152 -24.09 12.74 -3.45
C TYR A 152 -25.17 13.59 -4.11
N TYR A 153 -25.28 13.52 -5.44
CA TYR A 153 -26.34 14.20 -6.18
C TYR A 153 -27.73 13.78 -5.69
N ILE A 154 -28.00 12.47 -5.57
CA ILE A 154 -29.29 11.96 -5.06
C ILE A 154 -29.54 12.39 -3.62
N ALA A 155 -28.52 12.34 -2.76
CA ALA A 155 -28.67 12.68 -1.36
C ALA A 155 -28.98 14.16 -1.13
N THR A 156 -28.47 15.06 -1.99
CA THR A 156 -28.61 16.51 -1.85
C THR A 156 -29.78 17.11 -2.64
N CYS A 157 -30.22 16.42 -3.71
CA CYS A 157 -31.36 16.90 -4.50
C CYS A 157 -32.69 16.81 -3.72
N PRO A 158 -33.57 17.84 -3.83
CA PRO A 158 -34.95 17.71 -3.37
C PRO A 158 -35.65 16.58 -4.16
N LEU A 159 -36.35 15.70 -3.45
CA LEU A 159 -37.18 14.66 -4.08
C LEU A 159 -38.49 15.25 -4.55
N ASP A 160 -38.44 16.17 -5.50
CA ASP A 160 -39.61 16.61 -6.19
C ASP A 160 -40.11 15.55 -7.20
N SER A 161 -41.36 15.70 -7.63
CA SER A 161 -41.98 14.76 -8.58
C SER A 161 -41.24 14.71 -9.92
N PHE A 162 -40.54 15.77 -10.30
CA PHE A 162 -39.74 15.85 -11.52
C PHE A 162 -38.46 15.03 -11.40
N THR A 163 -37.73 15.18 -10.29
CA THR A 163 -36.49 14.41 -10.03
C THR A 163 -36.78 12.92 -9.93
N ILE A 164 -37.86 12.53 -9.26
CA ILE A 164 -38.30 11.13 -9.19
C ILE A 164 -38.69 10.60 -10.58
N LYS A 165 -39.42 11.36 -11.39
CA LYS A 165 -39.77 10.98 -12.77
C LYS A 165 -38.51 10.84 -13.66
N LEU A 166 -37.54 11.75 -13.50
CA LEU A 166 -36.28 11.71 -14.23
C LEU A 166 -35.47 10.48 -13.87
N LEU A 167 -35.31 10.19 -12.58
CA LEU A 167 -34.65 8.97 -12.09
C LEU A 167 -35.36 7.70 -12.58
N TYR A 168 -36.70 7.70 -12.55
CA TYR A 168 -37.51 6.61 -13.06
C TYR A 168 -37.35 6.44 -14.58
N LYS A 169 -37.28 7.52 -15.34
CA LYS A 169 -37.04 7.52 -16.79
C LYS A 169 -35.66 6.95 -17.13
N TRP A 170 -34.62 7.32 -16.37
CA TRP A 170 -33.26 6.90 -16.61
C TRP A 170 -32.87 5.60 -15.93
N ARG A 171 -33.71 5.02 -15.05
CA ARG A 171 -33.40 3.81 -14.29
C ARG A 171 -32.99 2.63 -15.17
N LYS A 172 -33.65 2.43 -16.32
CA LYS A 172 -33.33 1.35 -17.26
C LYS A 172 -31.93 1.52 -17.84
N HIS A 173 -31.61 2.76 -18.26
CA HIS A 173 -30.27 3.06 -18.81
C HIS A 173 -29.19 2.95 -17.73
N LEU A 174 -29.48 3.40 -16.53
CA LEU A 174 -28.58 3.26 -15.39
C LEU A 174 -28.33 1.77 -15.03
N ILE A 175 -29.40 0.98 -14.96
CA ILE A 175 -29.30 -0.47 -14.74
C ILE A 175 -28.49 -1.13 -15.86
N ILE A 176 -28.73 -0.77 -17.12
CA ILE A 176 -27.98 -1.30 -18.26
C ILE A 176 -26.50 -0.90 -18.15
N VAL A 177 -26.19 0.37 -17.88
CA VAL A 177 -24.79 0.83 -17.72
C VAL A 177 -24.11 0.13 -16.55
N ILE A 178 -24.79 0.02 -15.42
CA ILE A 178 -24.25 -0.72 -14.25
C ILE A 178 -24.07 -2.21 -14.59
N SER A 179 -25.05 -2.84 -15.25
CA SER A 179 -24.98 -4.25 -15.64
C SER A 179 -23.83 -4.47 -16.64
N VAL A 180 -23.71 -3.63 -17.68
CA VAL A 180 -22.61 -3.72 -18.65
C VAL A 180 -21.25 -3.51 -17.93
N PHE A 181 -21.14 -2.53 -17.05
CA PHE A 181 -19.93 -2.29 -16.27
C PHE A 181 -19.61 -3.49 -15.38
N LEU A 182 -20.57 -4.02 -14.65
CA LEU A 182 -20.40 -5.22 -13.81
C LEU A 182 -20.05 -6.46 -14.66
N THR A 183 -20.67 -6.63 -15.83
CA THR A 183 -20.36 -7.73 -16.75
C THR A 183 -18.94 -7.60 -17.32
N LEU A 184 -18.52 -6.41 -17.73
CA LEU A 184 -17.16 -6.17 -18.20
C LEU A 184 -16.12 -6.33 -17.08
N LEU A 185 -16.45 -5.86 -15.89
CA LEU A 185 -15.62 -6.08 -14.71
C LEU A 185 -15.51 -7.56 -14.39
N PHE A 186 -16.63 -8.29 -14.39
CA PHE A 186 -16.69 -9.73 -14.12
C PHE A 186 -15.96 -10.53 -15.22
N TYR A 187 -16.13 -10.18 -16.50
CA TYR A 187 -15.42 -10.77 -17.62
C TYR A 187 -13.90 -10.56 -17.49
N LYS A 188 -13.46 -9.34 -17.16
CA LYS A 188 -12.05 -9.05 -16.90
C LYS A 188 -11.52 -9.83 -15.69
N LEU A 189 -12.33 -9.95 -14.63
CA LEU A 189 -11.99 -10.71 -13.43
C LEU A 189 -11.86 -12.21 -13.68
N LEU A 190 -12.63 -12.77 -14.63
CA LEU A 190 -12.57 -14.19 -14.99
C LEU A 190 -11.41 -14.52 -15.93
N ASN A 191 -11.05 -13.61 -16.84
CA ASN A 191 -10.04 -13.85 -17.87
C ASN A 191 -8.63 -13.32 -17.50
N ASP A 192 -8.48 -12.63 -16.39
CA ASP A 192 -7.18 -12.20 -15.92
C ASP A 192 -6.55 -13.33 -15.10
N GLU A 193 -5.67 -14.13 -15.75
CA GLU A 193 -4.93 -15.21 -15.08
C GLU A 193 -4.12 -14.69 -13.88
N THR A 194 -3.62 -13.46 -13.96
CA THR A 194 -2.92 -12.81 -12.84
C THR A 194 -3.84 -12.49 -11.67
N PHE A 195 -5.15 -12.43 -11.94
CA PHE A 195 -6.18 -12.24 -10.92
C PHE A 195 -6.56 -13.57 -10.23
N LEU A 196 -6.42 -14.69 -10.93
CA LEU A 196 -6.68 -16.04 -10.41
C LEU A 196 -5.43 -16.65 -9.75
N ILE A 197 -4.25 -16.33 -10.29
CA ILE A 197 -2.95 -16.73 -9.78
C ILE A 197 -2.47 -15.62 -8.86
N GLY A 198 -2.61 -15.82 -7.55
CA GLY A 198 -2.03 -14.93 -6.54
C GLY A 198 -0.51 -14.78 -6.72
N PRO A 199 0.13 -13.86 -5.98
CA PRO A 199 1.58 -13.69 -6.03
C PRO A 199 2.29 -15.01 -5.74
N SER A 200 3.53 -15.07 -6.15
CA SER A 200 4.43 -16.22 -6.28
C SER A 200 4.64 -17.13 -5.05
N ASN A 201 3.97 -16.89 -3.93
CA ASN A 201 3.87 -17.79 -2.78
C ASN A 201 2.40 -18.15 -2.52
N PRO A 202 1.91 -19.29 -3.05
CA PRO A 202 0.52 -19.75 -2.85
C PRO A 202 0.16 -19.96 -1.36
N ASP A 203 1.14 -20.26 -0.52
CA ASP A 203 0.94 -20.65 0.87
C ASP A 203 0.57 -19.49 1.82
N GLU A 204 0.77 -18.24 1.40
CA GLU A 204 0.48 -17.06 2.21
C GLU A 204 -0.82 -16.35 1.84
N MET A 205 -1.46 -16.71 0.73
CA MET A 205 -2.68 -16.06 0.29
C MET A 205 -3.95 -16.74 0.80
N VAL A 206 -4.79 -15.94 1.41
CA VAL A 206 -6.17 -16.35 1.72
C VAL A 206 -6.93 -16.50 0.41
N GLY A 207 -7.44 -17.70 0.13
CA GLY A 207 -8.25 -17.96 -1.07
C GLY A 207 -9.41 -16.96 -1.19
N ARG A 208 -9.81 -16.60 -2.42
CA ARG A 208 -10.80 -15.54 -2.71
C ARG A 208 -12.07 -15.64 -1.87
N ALA A 209 -12.66 -16.82 -1.75
CA ALA A 209 -13.88 -17.02 -0.99
C ALA A 209 -13.69 -16.67 0.50
N LYS A 210 -12.61 -17.15 1.11
CA LYS A 210 -12.27 -16.84 2.52
C LYS A 210 -11.95 -15.35 2.71
N TYR A 211 -11.25 -14.73 1.72
CA TYR A 211 -10.99 -13.30 1.73
C TYR A 211 -12.30 -12.50 1.77
N MET A 212 -13.23 -12.79 0.85
CA MET A 212 -14.52 -12.11 0.78
C MET A 212 -15.36 -12.32 2.05
N LEU A 213 -15.39 -13.54 2.57
CA LEU A 213 -16.11 -13.86 3.81
C LEU A 213 -15.52 -13.14 5.03
N SER A 214 -14.22 -12.86 5.03
CA SER A 214 -13.57 -12.15 6.13
C SER A 214 -13.83 -10.64 6.11
N GLN A 215 -14.12 -10.03 4.94
CA GLN A 215 -14.19 -8.56 4.83
C GLN A 215 -15.27 -7.90 5.68
N PRO A 216 -16.50 -8.42 5.87
CA PRO A 216 -17.47 -7.81 6.78
C PRO A 216 -16.95 -7.69 8.21
N SER A 217 -16.28 -8.74 8.71
CA SER A 217 -15.62 -8.74 10.01
C SER A 217 -14.48 -7.72 10.07
N VAL A 218 -13.61 -7.70 9.06
CA VAL A 218 -12.48 -6.75 8.94
C VAL A 218 -12.97 -5.30 8.95
N ILE A 219 -14.01 -4.98 8.17
CA ILE A 219 -14.53 -3.62 8.07
C ILE A 219 -15.08 -3.14 9.41
N ILE A 220 -15.84 -3.97 10.12
CA ILE A 220 -16.49 -3.60 11.37
C ILE A 220 -15.53 -3.71 12.56
N PHE A 221 -14.91 -4.87 12.77
CA PHE A 221 -14.17 -5.15 14.01
C PHE A 221 -12.69 -4.75 13.94
N TYR A 222 -12.16 -4.49 12.73
CA TYR A 222 -10.82 -3.93 12.60
C TYR A 222 -10.88 -2.46 12.16
N TYR A 223 -11.34 -2.13 10.96
CA TYR A 223 -11.27 -0.77 10.43
C TYR A 223 -12.10 0.23 11.22
N LEU A 224 -13.40 0.00 11.40
CA LEU A 224 -14.26 0.92 12.14
C LEU A 224 -13.82 1.07 13.60
N LYS A 225 -13.42 -0.04 14.24
CA LYS A 225 -12.86 -0.03 15.60
C LYS A 225 -11.58 0.81 15.68
N LYS A 226 -10.65 0.71 14.69
CA LYS A 226 -9.40 1.49 14.67
C LYS A 226 -9.63 2.95 14.33
N ILE A 227 -10.69 3.29 13.59
CA ILE A 227 -11.10 4.68 13.39
C ILE A 227 -11.64 5.29 14.68
N LEU A 228 -12.45 4.57 15.42
CA LEU A 228 -13.03 5.09 16.65
C LEU A 228 -12.06 5.05 17.85
N PHE A 229 -11.23 4.02 17.90
CA PHE A 229 -10.25 3.76 18.95
C PHE A 229 -8.89 3.42 18.33
N PRO A 230 -8.07 4.42 17.99
CA PRO A 230 -6.81 4.22 17.25
C PRO A 230 -5.66 3.76 18.15
N ILE A 231 -5.90 2.70 18.91
CA ILE A 231 -4.92 2.02 19.77
C ILE A 231 -4.50 0.69 19.15
N ASN A 232 -3.31 0.21 19.47
CA ASN A 232 -2.75 -1.04 18.94
C ASN A 232 -2.78 -1.10 17.40
N LEU A 233 -2.42 0.00 16.75
CA LEU A 233 -2.22 0.07 15.30
C LEU A 233 -1.03 -0.83 14.91
N ASN A 234 -1.15 -1.57 13.79
CA ASN A 234 -0.16 -2.54 13.36
C ASN A 234 -0.01 -2.57 11.85
N ILE A 235 1.23 -2.50 11.35
CA ILE A 235 1.52 -2.59 9.91
C ILE A 235 1.13 -3.95 9.32
N ASP A 236 1.14 -5.00 10.14
CA ASP A 236 0.79 -6.37 9.73
C ASP A 236 -0.10 -7.04 10.79
N PRO A 237 -1.40 -6.67 10.82
CA PRO A 237 -2.31 -7.18 11.82
C PRO A 237 -2.59 -8.67 11.62
N ASP A 238 -2.62 -9.41 12.72
CA ASP A 238 -3.09 -10.78 12.74
C ASP A 238 -4.62 -10.77 12.82
N ILE A 239 -5.26 -11.19 11.74
CA ILE A 239 -6.71 -11.18 11.59
C ILE A 239 -7.18 -12.60 11.30
N GLU A 240 -8.13 -13.06 12.09
CA GLU A 240 -8.76 -14.36 11.91
C GLU A 240 -9.45 -14.47 10.54
N VAL A 241 -9.11 -15.54 9.83
CA VAL A 241 -9.68 -15.84 8.51
C VAL A 241 -11.03 -16.50 8.70
N VAL A 242 -12.07 -15.89 8.15
CA VAL A 242 -13.41 -16.47 8.13
C VAL A 242 -13.50 -17.53 7.02
N THR A 243 -13.85 -18.76 7.40
CA THR A 243 -13.82 -19.92 6.49
C THR A 243 -15.17 -20.28 5.90
N HIS A 244 -16.28 -19.89 6.54
CA HIS A 244 -17.65 -20.21 6.10
C HIS A 244 -18.67 -19.14 6.51
N ILE A 245 -19.81 -19.10 5.83
CA ILE A 245 -20.88 -18.08 6.00
C ILE A 245 -21.55 -18.11 7.38
N PHE A 246 -21.52 -19.25 8.06
CA PHE A 246 -22.09 -19.40 9.42
C PHE A 246 -21.09 -19.04 10.52
N SER A 247 -19.89 -18.56 10.18
CA SER A 247 -18.92 -18.10 11.18
C SER A 247 -19.45 -16.89 11.93
N PHE A 248 -19.17 -16.81 13.22
CA PHE A 248 -19.55 -15.66 14.04
C PHE A 248 -19.04 -14.33 13.44
N GLY A 249 -17.81 -14.30 12.96
CA GLY A 249 -17.23 -13.10 12.34
C GLY A 249 -18.02 -12.60 11.11
N PHE A 250 -18.49 -13.50 10.23
CA PHE A 250 -19.29 -13.11 9.07
C PHE A 250 -20.68 -12.63 9.46
N ILE A 251 -21.40 -13.42 10.28
CA ILE A 251 -22.78 -13.09 10.68
C ILE A 251 -22.82 -11.79 11.48
N SER A 252 -21.94 -11.63 12.47
CA SER A 252 -21.88 -10.40 13.27
C SER A 252 -21.41 -9.18 12.48
N GLY A 253 -20.50 -9.36 11.52
CA GLY A 253 -20.08 -8.30 10.60
C GLY A 253 -21.23 -7.81 9.71
N ILE A 254 -21.92 -8.72 9.03
CA ILE A 254 -23.09 -8.39 8.19
C ILE A 254 -24.24 -7.83 9.07
N GLY A 255 -24.53 -8.46 10.20
CA GLY A 255 -25.54 -7.99 11.13
C GLY A 255 -25.29 -6.56 11.62
N SER A 256 -24.04 -6.22 11.91
CA SER A 256 -23.65 -4.85 12.30
C SER A 256 -23.85 -3.84 11.16
N ILE A 257 -23.53 -4.22 9.91
CA ILE A 257 -23.76 -3.35 8.73
C ILE A 257 -25.27 -3.11 8.55
N VAL A 258 -26.08 -4.17 8.58
CA VAL A 258 -27.54 -4.07 8.44
C VAL A 258 -28.13 -3.25 9.58
N PHE A 259 -27.66 -3.45 10.81
CA PHE A 259 -28.09 -2.66 11.96
C PHE A 259 -27.75 -1.16 11.80
N MET A 260 -26.55 -0.82 11.36
CA MET A 260 -26.17 0.58 11.12
C MET A 260 -27.06 1.23 10.06
N ILE A 261 -27.32 0.53 8.94
CA ILE A 261 -28.21 1.02 7.89
C ILE A 261 -29.62 1.24 8.44
N TYR A 262 -30.17 0.25 9.17
CA TYR A 262 -31.49 0.35 9.79
C TYR A 262 -31.57 1.50 10.78
N TYR A 263 -30.56 1.63 11.66
CA TYR A 263 -30.50 2.71 12.64
C TYR A 263 -30.50 4.08 11.99
N PHE A 264 -29.67 4.28 10.95
CA PHE A 264 -29.59 5.57 10.26
C PHE A 264 -30.85 5.87 9.41
N LEU A 265 -31.51 4.87 8.85
CA LEU A 265 -32.80 5.07 8.16
C LEU A 265 -33.91 5.59 9.10
N LYS A 266 -33.83 5.32 10.39
CA LYS A 266 -34.77 5.81 11.40
C LYS A 266 -34.50 7.25 11.84
N GLN A 267 -33.32 7.83 11.50
CA GLN A 267 -33.01 9.21 11.85
C GLN A 267 -33.70 10.19 10.86
N GLY A 268 -34.04 11.39 11.35
CA GLY A 268 -34.60 12.46 10.50
C GLY A 268 -33.63 12.85 9.38
N GLU A 269 -32.34 12.76 9.62
CA GLU A 269 -31.26 13.10 8.69
C GLU A 269 -30.71 11.89 7.92
N TRP A 270 -31.53 10.87 7.69
CA TRP A 270 -31.12 9.58 7.14
C TRP A 270 -30.29 9.66 5.84
N ARG A 271 -30.58 10.62 4.93
CA ARG A 271 -29.84 10.80 3.67
C ARG A 271 -28.39 11.22 3.93
N PHE A 272 -28.18 12.09 4.91
CA PHE A 272 -26.88 12.53 5.34
C PHE A 272 -26.07 11.34 5.87
N TYR A 273 -26.63 10.59 6.83
CA TYR A 273 -25.94 9.44 7.41
C TYR A 273 -25.66 8.34 6.41
N LEU A 274 -26.63 8.00 5.55
CA LEU A 274 -26.47 6.96 4.54
C LEU A 274 -25.46 7.36 3.45
N PHE A 275 -25.37 8.63 3.08
CA PHE A 275 -24.34 9.08 2.13
C PHE A 275 -22.94 8.86 2.68
N PHE A 276 -22.67 9.24 3.93
CA PHE A 276 -21.35 9.07 4.52
C PHE A 276 -21.02 7.62 4.88
N LEU A 277 -22.02 6.84 5.24
CA LEU A 277 -21.88 5.40 5.40
C LEU A 277 -21.52 4.74 4.04
N ALA A 278 -22.23 5.11 2.98
CA ALA A 278 -21.95 4.67 1.63
C ALA A 278 -20.55 5.11 1.15
N TRP A 279 -20.15 6.35 1.44
CA TRP A 279 -18.78 6.82 1.21
C TRP A 279 -17.74 5.84 1.78
N PHE A 280 -17.88 5.50 3.06
CA PHE A 280 -16.96 4.60 3.73
C PHE A 280 -16.89 3.21 3.07
N PHE A 281 -18.04 2.58 2.84
CA PHE A 281 -18.08 1.22 2.26
C PHE A 281 -17.65 1.18 0.79
N ILE A 282 -18.09 2.14 -0.01
CA ILE A 282 -17.79 2.18 -1.45
C ILE A 282 -16.29 2.42 -1.68
N ILE A 283 -15.67 3.33 -0.93
CA ILE A 283 -14.24 3.59 -1.08
C ILE A 283 -13.40 2.40 -0.64
N LEU A 284 -13.82 1.65 0.36
CA LEU A 284 -13.16 0.40 0.76
C LEU A 284 -13.40 -0.75 -0.21
N SER A 285 -14.49 -0.74 -0.97
CA SER A 285 -14.92 -1.88 -1.79
C SER A 285 -13.87 -2.41 -2.77
N PRO A 286 -13.01 -1.61 -3.45
CA PRO A 286 -12.00 -2.16 -4.35
C PRO A 286 -10.96 -3.04 -3.65
N SER A 287 -10.64 -2.73 -2.38
CA SER A 287 -9.65 -3.45 -1.59
C SER A 287 -10.26 -4.42 -0.57
N SER A 288 -11.58 -4.42 -0.42
CA SER A 288 -12.30 -5.19 0.59
C SER A 288 -13.50 -5.93 0.02
N SER A 289 -13.36 -6.47 -1.20
CA SER A 289 -14.44 -7.23 -1.85
C SER A 289 -13.89 -8.41 -2.67
N ILE A 290 -14.07 -8.36 -4.00
CA ILE A 290 -13.76 -9.46 -4.91
C ILE A 290 -12.25 -9.57 -5.19
N VAL A 291 -11.53 -8.44 -5.18
CA VAL A 291 -10.08 -8.41 -5.42
C VAL A 291 -9.34 -8.89 -4.18
N THR A 292 -8.76 -10.09 -4.26
CA THR A 292 -7.92 -10.60 -3.19
C THR A 292 -6.60 -9.84 -3.15
N LEU A 293 -6.26 -9.33 -1.98
CA LEU A 293 -4.99 -8.72 -1.70
C LEU A 293 -4.20 -9.63 -0.76
N HIS A 294 -2.89 -9.47 -0.74
CA HIS A 294 -2.01 -10.25 0.12
C HIS A 294 -2.42 -10.18 1.60
N ASP A 295 -2.78 -8.99 2.08
CA ASP A 295 -3.20 -8.78 3.46
C ASP A 295 -4.72 -8.64 3.55
N LEU A 296 -5.35 -9.31 4.53
CA LEU A 296 -6.78 -9.14 4.82
C LEU A 296 -7.12 -7.69 5.17
N ALA A 297 -6.24 -7.02 5.92
CA ALA A 297 -6.37 -5.61 6.28
C ALA A 297 -5.02 -4.89 6.19
N ALA A 298 -5.08 -3.57 5.88
CA ALA A 298 -3.95 -2.65 5.97
C ALA A 298 -4.47 -1.25 6.30
N GLU A 299 -3.84 -0.55 7.24
CA GLU A 299 -4.33 0.71 7.78
C GLU A 299 -4.39 1.82 6.70
N HIS A 300 -3.44 1.85 5.77
CA HIS A 300 -3.41 2.83 4.67
C HIS A 300 -4.64 2.79 3.74
N ARG A 301 -5.37 1.67 3.66
CA ARG A 301 -6.58 1.55 2.83
C ARG A 301 -7.72 2.44 3.31
N ILE A 302 -7.70 2.82 4.58
CA ILE A 302 -8.74 3.66 5.21
C ILE A 302 -8.58 5.13 4.82
N TYR A 303 -7.45 5.57 4.30
CA TYR A 303 -7.10 6.98 4.12
C TYR A 303 -8.24 7.82 3.53
N LEU A 304 -8.75 7.45 2.36
CA LEU A 304 -9.84 8.18 1.69
C LEU A 304 -11.24 7.80 2.23
N ALA A 305 -11.38 6.64 2.87
CA ALA A 305 -12.65 6.21 3.47
C ALA A 305 -12.93 6.92 4.82
N LEU A 306 -11.86 7.31 5.53
CA LEU A 306 -11.90 7.92 6.85
C LEU A 306 -12.81 9.17 6.95
N PRO A 307 -12.84 10.12 5.98
CA PRO A 307 -13.75 11.27 6.00
C PRO A 307 -15.21 10.89 6.22
N GLY A 308 -15.69 9.78 5.65
CA GLY A 308 -17.07 9.33 5.82
C GLY A 308 -17.43 9.08 7.29
N VAL A 309 -16.59 8.37 8.02
CA VAL A 309 -16.82 8.07 9.44
C VAL A 309 -16.59 9.29 10.32
N ILE A 310 -15.49 10.03 10.09
CA ILE A 310 -15.17 11.22 10.89
C ILE A 310 -16.31 12.24 10.82
N PHE A 311 -16.93 12.41 9.66
CA PHE A 311 -17.97 13.40 9.54
C PHE A 311 -19.25 13.00 10.28
N ILE A 312 -19.64 11.73 10.24
CA ILE A 312 -20.74 11.19 11.06
C ILE A 312 -20.47 11.42 12.54
N VAL A 313 -19.26 11.08 13.00
CA VAL A 313 -18.85 11.22 14.41
C VAL A 313 -18.84 12.69 14.83
N SER A 314 -18.24 13.56 14.02
CA SER A 314 -18.15 15.01 14.33
C SER A 314 -19.54 15.65 14.39
N TYR A 315 -20.44 15.27 13.48
CA TYR A 315 -21.83 15.74 13.53
C TYR A 315 -22.60 15.17 14.74
N GLY A 316 -22.39 13.89 15.06
CA GLY A 316 -22.97 13.27 16.25
C GLY A 316 -22.51 13.93 17.56
N ILE A 317 -21.22 14.23 17.70
CA ILE A 317 -20.68 15.01 18.83
C ILE A 317 -21.36 16.39 18.91
N PHE A 318 -21.49 17.07 17.78
CA PHE A 318 -22.17 18.36 17.73
C PHE A 318 -23.62 18.29 18.21
N CYS A 319 -24.40 17.31 17.74
CA CYS A 319 -25.78 17.11 18.17
C CYS A 319 -25.88 16.78 19.66
N PHE A 320 -24.99 15.91 20.15
CA PHE A 320 -24.91 15.58 21.57
C PHE A 320 -24.62 16.81 22.44
N LEU A 321 -23.63 17.60 22.08
CA LEU A 321 -23.29 18.84 22.78
C LEU A 321 -24.44 19.87 22.74
N LYS A 322 -25.15 19.96 21.63
CA LYS A 322 -26.32 20.83 21.50
C LYS A 322 -27.43 20.44 22.49
N ASN A 323 -27.68 19.16 22.66
CA ASN A 323 -28.67 18.66 23.62
C ASN A 323 -28.29 18.94 25.09
N LEU A 324 -27.00 18.85 25.43
CA LEU A 324 -26.50 19.19 26.78
C LEU A 324 -26.71 20.66 27.14
N THR A 325 -26.60 21.55 26.16
CA THR A 325 -26.76 23.02 26.40
C THR A 325 -28.22 23.44 26.60
N TYR A 326 -29.19 22.60 26.29
CA TYR A 326 -30.58 22.81 26.68
C TYR A 326 -30.78 22.93 28.21
N ILE A 327 -29.77 22.45 28.99
CA ILE A 327 -29.75 22.52 30.47
C ILE A 327 -29.29 23.88 31.03
N LYS A 328 -29.12 24.94 30.18
CA LYS A 328 -28.85 26.35 30.52
C LYS A 328 -27.56 26.65 31.37
N ILE A 329 -26.73 25.66 31.67
CA ILE A 329 -25.62 25.80 32.63
C ILE A 329 -24.28 26.10 31.95
N ILE A 330 -24.09 25.75 30.67
CA ILE A 330 -22.78 25.81 30.00
C ILE A 330 -22.86 26.62 28.71
N ASN A 331 -21.87 27.51 28.51
CA ASN A 331 -21.69 28.22 27.24
C ASN A 331 -21.35 27.23 26.11
N MET A 332 -22.23 27.14 25.10
CA MET A 332 -22.14 26.24 23.95
C MET A 332 -20.80 26.36 23.20
N LEU A 333 -20.32 27.58 23.00
CA LEU A 333 -19.06 27.83 22.29
C LEU A 333 -17.86 27.31 23.09
N GLY A 334 -17.82 27.59 24.39
CA GLY A 334 -16.76 27.10 25.27
C GLY A 334 -16.69 25.58 25.35
N LEU A 335 -17.86 24.90 25.44
CA LEU A 335 -17.94 23.45 25.47
C LEU A 335 -17.45 22.82 24.15
N LYS A 336 -17.85 23.36 23.01
CA LYS A 336 -17.37 22.90 21.69
C LYS A 336 -15.85 23.03 21.56
N ILE A 337 -15.28 24.16 21.97
CA ILE A 337 -13.85 24.41 21.95
C ILE A 337 -13.13 23.40 22.86
N LEU A 338 -13.61 23.20 24.09
CA LEU A 338 -13.00 22.29 25.05
C LEU A 338 -12.98 20.85 24.52
N VAL A 339 -14.12 20.32 24.08
CA VAL A 339 -14.21 18.95 23.55
C VAL A 339 -13.35 18.78 22.29
N SER A 340 -13.35 19.76 21.38
CA SER A 340 -12.48 19.73 20.20
C SER A 340 -11.03 19.69 20.56
N PHE A 341 -10.61 20.55 21.50
CA PHE A 341 -9.23 20.59 22.00
C PHE A 341 -8.80 19.28 22.62
N GLN A 342 -9.67 18.67 23.45
CA GLN A 342 -9.37 17.38 24.08
C GLN A 342 -9.20 16.26 23.05
N ILE A 343 -10.06 16.20 22.01
CA ILE A 343 -9.95 15.19 20.94
C ILE A 343 -8.67 15.41 20.13
N ILE A 344 -8.35 16.67 19.77
CA ILE A 344 -7.14 17.02 19.03
C ILE A 344 -5.90 16.66 19.85
N LEU A 345 -5.89 17.00 21.14
CA LEU A 345 -4.78 16.69 22.04
C LEU A 345 -4.57 15.18 22.16
N LEU A 346 -5.65 14.42 22.42
CA LEU A 346 -5.59 12.97 22.54
C LEU A 346 -5.04 12.32 21.26
N PHE A 347 -5.61 12.66 20.09
CA PHE A 347 -5.13 12.10 18.82
C PHE A 347 -3.72 12.56 18.47
N GLY A 348 -3.35 13.80 18.81
CA GLY A 348 -1.99 14.30 18.67
C GLY A 348 -0.98 13.47 19.47
N ILE A 349 -1.27 13.19 20.74
CA ILE A 349 -0.44 12.33 21.60
C ILE A 349 -0.31 10.92 21.00
N LEU A 350 -1.43 10.30 20.63
CA LEU A 350 -1.43 8.96 20.03
C LEU A 350 -0.65 8.92 18.71
N THR A 351 -0.72 9.99 17.90
CA THR A 351 0.03 10.09 16.64
C THR A 351 1.53 10.25 16.89
N ILE A 352 1.93 11.05 17.88
CA ILE A 352 3.33 11.19 18.28
C ILE A 352 3.88 9.83 18.74
N GLU A 353 3.15 9.11 19.58
CA GLU A 353 3.57 7.77 20.03
C GLU A 353 3.64 6.76 18.85
N ARG A 354 2.69 6.81 17.92
CA ARG A 354 2.72 5.97 16.72
C ARG A 354 3.90 6.31 15.82
N ASN A 355 4.26 7.59 15.68
CA ASN A 355 5.41 8.02 14.89
C ASN A 355 6.75 7.51 15.45
N LYS A 356 6.87 7.30 16.77
CA LYS A 356 8.07 6.68 17.37
C LYS A 356 8.31 5.27 16.86
N VAL A 357 7.22 4.53 16.59
CA VAL A 357 7.29 3.16 16.03
C VAL A 357 7.87 3.17 14.62
N TRP A 358 7.63 4.21 13.84
CA TRP A 358 8.09 4.35 12.46
C TRP A 358 9.51 4.90 12.29
N ARG A 359 10.25 5.18 13.39
CA ARG A 359 11.58 5.78 13.31
C ARG A 359 12.62 4.90 12.65
N THR A 360 12.58 3.61 12.90
CA THR A 360 13.52 2.62 12.36
C THR A 360 12.79 1.34 11.97
N GLU A 361 13.38 0.58 11.04
CA GLU A 361 12.85 -0.75 10.71
C GLU A 361 12.78 -1.65 11.95
N LEU A 362 13.78 -1.56 12.83
CA LEU A 362 13.81 -2.36 14.06
C LEU A 362 12.63 -2.01 15.00
N SER A 363 12.36 -0.73 15.23
CA SER A 363 11.21 -0.32 16.07
C SER A 363 9.88 -0.75 15.47
N LEU A 364 9.73 -0.63 14.14
CA LEU A 364 8.52 -1.00 13.40
C LEU A 364 8.21 -2.49 13.49
N TRP A 365 9.20 -3.33 13.15
CA TRP A 365 8.99 -4.78 13.14
C TRP A 365 8.99 -5.39 14.53
N LYS A 366 9.66 -4.78 15.51
CA LYS A 366 9.55 -5.17 16.92
C LYS A 366 8.15 -4.91 17.46
N ASP A 367 7.55 -3.75 17.16
CA ASP A 367 6.16 -3.42 17.52
C ASP A 367 5.18 -4.38 16.83
N SER A 368 5.35 -4.62 15.54
CA SER A 368 4.50 -5.53 14.76
C SER A 368 4.57 -6.97 15.28
N TYR A 369 5.78 -7.49 15.53
CA TYR A 369 5.95 -8.83 16.08
C TYR A 369 5.33 -8.99 17.48
N LYS A 370 5.44 -7.96 18.33
CA LYS A 370 4.78 -7.96 19.65
C LYS A 370 3.26 -8.08 19.54
N LYS A 371 2.65 -7.46 18.52
CA LYS A 371 1.19 -7.43 18.31
C LYS A 371 0.66 -8.61 17.50
N SER A 372 1.51 -9.21 16.65
CA SER A 372 1.19 -10.34 15.78
C SER A 372 2.28 -11.43 15.87
N PRO A 373 2.44 -12.08 17.05
CA PRO A 373 3.53 -13.02 17.28
C PRO A 373 3.41 -14.30 16.46
N GLU A 374 2.21 -14.66 16.00
CA GLU A 374 1.99 -15.85 15.20
C GLU A 374 2.27 -15.64 13.71
N LYS A 375 2.33 -14.40 13.24
CA LYS A 375 2.66 -14.10 11.86
C LYS A 375 4.16 -14.24 11.58
N ILE A 376 4.45 -14.81 10.42
CA ILE A 376 5.82 -15.09 9.99
C ILE A 376 6.51 -13.82 9.46
N ARG A 377 5.77 -12.99 8.71
CA ARG A 377 6.32 -11.78 8.07
C ARG A 377 6.93 -10.78 9.07
N PRO A 378 6.29 -10.42 10.21
CA PRO A 378 6.93 -9.58 11.23
C PRO A 378 8.19 -10.20 11.81
N LEU A 379 8.22 -11.52 11.98
CA LEU A 379 9.36 -12.25 12.52
C LEU A 379 10.56 -12.20 11.55
N ILE A 380 10.33 -12.46 10.25
CA ILE A 380 11.35 -12.38 9.20
C ILE A 380 11.92 -10.97 9.08
N ASN A 381 11.05 -9.96 9.06
CA ASN A 381 11.49 -8.57 8.91
C ASN A 381 12.21 -8.05 10.18
N LEU A 382 11.82 -8.54 11.37
CA LEU A 382 12.53 -8.26 12.61
C LEU A 382 13.96 -8.86 12.57
N ALA A 383 14.09 -10.10 12.07
CA ALA A 383 15.39 -10.72 11.85
C ALA A 383 16.26 -9.89 10.89
N ARG A 384 15.69 -9.47 9.77
CA ARG A 384 16.36 -8.59 8.80
C ARG A 384 16.79 -7.26 9.42
N ALA A 385 15.91 -6.62 10.19
CA ALA A 385 16.23 -5.37 10.88
C ALA A 385 17.39 -5.53 11.87
N HIS A 386 17.46 -6.65 12.61
CA HIS A 386 18.62 -6.96 13.46
C HIS A 386 19.90 -7.20 12.65
N SER A 387 19.82 -7.86 11.50
CA SER A 387 20.96 -8.05 10.60
C SER A 387 21.54 -6.72 10.08
N ILE A 388 20.65 -5.78 9.69
CA ILE A 388 21.05 -4.42 9.25
C ILE A 388 21.69 -3.64 10.40
N ASP A 389 21.18 -3.82 11.64
CA ASP A 389 21.71 -3.20 12.86
C ASP A 389 23.04 -3.85 13.36
N GLY A 390 23.60 -4.79 12.59
CA GLY A 390 24.85 -5.48 12.92
C GLY A 390 24.73 -6.58 13.98
N LYS A 391 23.54 -6.88 14.48
CA LYS A 391 23.27 -7.91 15.51
C LYS A 391 23.03 -9.27 14.87
N GLN A 392 24.08 -9.85 14.28
CA GLN A 392 23.97 -11.05 13.44
C GLN A 392 23.44 -12.26 14.20
N GLU A 393 23.93 -12.56 15.39
CA GLU A 393 23.45 -13.68 16.22
C GLU A 393 21.96 -13.58 16.56
N VAL A 394 21.49 -12.35 16.82
CA VAL A 394 20.06 -12.12 17.10
C VAL A 394 19.23 -12.35 15.84
N ALA A 395 19.73 -11.90 14.67
CA ALA A 395 19.09 -12.12 13.39
C ALA A 395 18.98 -13.62 13.06
N ILE A 396 20.05 -14.39 13.25
CA ILE A 396 20.08 -15.85 13.07
C ILE A 396 18.97 -16.50 13.91
N ARG A 397 18.91 -16.20 15.21
CA ARG A 397 17.88 -16.76 16.11
C ARG A 397 16.45 -16.46 15.64
N TYR A 398 16.18 -15.25 15.15
CA TYR A 398 14.85 -14.91 14.64
C TYR A 398 14.54 -15.58 13.30
N TYR A 399 15.51 -15.73 12.38
CA TYR A 399 15.31 -16.48 11.15
C TYR A 399 15.09 -17.97 11.43
N GLU A 400 15.86 -18.58 12.31
CA GLU A 400 15.67 -19.98 12.73
C GLU A 400 14.28 -20.18 13.35
N LYS A 401 13.86 -19.25 14.22
CA LYS A 401 12.51 -19.27 14.79
C LYS A 401 11.42 -19.16 13.71
N SER A 402 11.66 -18.38 12.65
CA SER A 402 10.72 -18.28 11.52
C SER A 402 10.62 -19.59 10.74
N LEU A 403 11.73 -20.30 10.57
CA LEU A 403 11.75 -21.60 9.90
C LEU A 403 11.13 -22.72 10.72
N LEU A 404 11.18 -22.63 12.06
CA LEU A 404 10.42 -23.56 12.92
C LEU A 404 8.90 -23.40 12.73
N LYS A 405 8.41 -22.17 12.48
CA LYS A 405 7.00 -21.92 12.19
C LYS A 405 6.63 -22.27 10.75
N ALA A 406 7.49 -21.97 9.78
CA ALA A 406 7.27 -22.20 8.36
C ALA A 406 8.56 -22.60 7.65
N PRO A 407 8.85 -23.90 7.55
CA PRO A 407 10.06 -24.41 6.90
C PRO A 407 10.13 -24.10 5.40
N GLY A 408 8.97 -23.95 4.75
CA GLY A 408 8.84 -23.75 3.30
C GLY A 408 9.03 -22.31 2.81
N VAL A 409 9.58 -21.40 3.61
CA VAL A 409 9.76 -20.00 3.20
C VAL A 409 11.17 -19.74 2.67
N PHE A 410 11.23 -19.20 1.43
CA PHE A 410 12.49 -18.90 0.74
C PHE A 410 13.37 -17.89 1.51
N VAL A 411 12.80 -16.74 1.90
CA VAL A 411 13.55 -15.58 2.42
C VAL A 411 14.41 -15.88 3.65
N PRO A 412 13.92 -16.57 4.69
CA PRO A 412 14.76 -16.93 5.85
C PRO A 412 15.90 -17.87 5.48
N ASN A 413 15.68 -18.84 4.56
CA ASN A 413 16.73 -19.75 4.14
C ASN A 413 17.85 -19.01 3.40
N TYR A 414 17.50 -18.11 2.47
CA TYR A 414 18.48 -17.28 1.77
C TYR A 414 19.28 -16.39 2.73
N ASN A 415 18.58 -15.64 3.59
CA ASN A 415 19.21 -14.69 4.51
C ASN A 415 20.08 -15.40 5.59
N LEU A 416 19.66 -16.58 6.06
CA LEU A 416 20.51 -17.41 6.94
C LEU A 416 21.76 -17.86 6.21
N GLY A 417 21.65 -18.27 4.94
CA GLY A 417 22.82 -18.62 4.13
C GLY A 417 23.84 -17.49 4.07
N GLU A 418 23.38 -16.25 3.84
CA GLU A 418 24.26 -15.07 3.84
C GLU A 418 24.88 -14.78 5.22
N LEU A 419 24.12 -14.95 6.31
CA LEU A 419 24.62 -14.75 7.67
C LEU A 419 25.65 -15.83 8.05
N TYR A 420 25.43 -17.09 7.71
CA TYR A 420 26.37 -18.17 7.94
C TYR A 420 27.68 -18.00 7.15
N LEU A 421 27.59 -17.45 5.91
CA LEU A 421 28.83 -17.10 5.18
C LEU A 421 29.62 -16.01 5.89
N LYS A 422 28.98 -14.97 6.39
CA LYS A 422 29.67 -13.93 7.17
C LYS A 422 30.31 -14.45 8.45
N ASP A 423 29.76 -15.55 8.99
CA ASP A 423 30.24 -16.23 10.20
C ASP A 423 31.22 -17.39 9.88
N ASN A 424 31.69 -17.48 8.62
CA ASN A 424 32.56 -18.54 8.09
C ASN A 424 31.99 -19.97 8.23
N ARG A 425 30.70 -20.14 8.35
CA ARG A 425 29.99 -21.42 8.43
C ARG A 425 29.54 -21.88 7.04
N MET A 426 30.50 -22.24 6.20
CA MET A 426 30.25 -22.50 4.77
C MET A 426 29.29 -23.68 4.53
N GLU A 427 29.39 -24.76 5.29
CA GLU A 427 28.55 -25.95 5.16
C GLU A 427 27.10 -25.65 5.46
N ASP A 428 26.84 -24.90 6.54
CA ASP A 428 25.50 -24.47 6.92
C ASP A 428 24.93 -23.54 5.85
N ALA A 429 25.74 -22.63 5.31
CA ALA A 429 25.35 -21.74 4.23
C ALA A 429 24.94 -22.53 2.97
N ILE A 430 25.72 -23.54 2.56
CA ILE A 430 25.37 -24.40 1.41
C ILE A 430 24.03 -25.09 1.62
N ILE A 431 23.77 -25.63 2.80
CA ILE A 431 22.52 -26.31 3.13
C ILE A 431 21.36 -25.31 2.96
N ARG A 432 21.48 -24.10 3.51
CA ARG A 432 20.43 -23.08 3.44
C ARG A 432 20.20 -22.58 2.02
N PHE A 433 21.24 -22.29 1.24
CA PHE A 433 21.07 -21.88 -0.16
C PHE A 433 20.49 -23.01 -1.03
N LYS A 434 20.88 -24.25 -0.84
CA LYS A 434 20.26 -25.39 -1.55
C LYS A 434 18.78 -25.54 -1.21
N THR A 435 18.41 -25.40 0.06
CA THR A 435 17.01 -25.37 0.48
C THR A 435 16.26 -24.20 -0.15
N ALA A 436 16.86 -23.01 -0.19
CA ALA A 436 16.28 -21.85 -0.87
C ALA A 436 16.03 -22.11 -2.36
N LEU A 437 16.96 -22.78 -3.07
CA LEU A 437 16.77 -23.16 -4.47
C LEU A 437 15.69 -24.21 -4.70
N GLN A 438 15.50 -25.13 -3.75
CA GLN A 438 14.37 -26.09 -3.82
C GLN A 438 13.04 -25.39 -3.72
N LEU A 439 12.95 -24.33 -2.91
CA LEU A 439 11.75 -23.53 -2.73
C LEU A 439 11.50 -22.55 -3.89
N ASN A 440 12.54 -21.95 -4.42
CA ASN A 440 12.47 -21.09 -5.59
C ASN A 440 13.71 -21.24 -6.49
N PRO A 441 13.61 -22.04 -7.56
CA PRO A 441 14.73 -22.31 -8.47
C PRO A 441 15.07 -21.16 -9.42
N ASN A 442 14.24 -20.09 -9.48
CA ASN A 442 14.42 -19.01 -10.45
C ASN A 442 15.11 -17.75 -9.86
N ILE A 443 15.89 -17.90 -8.78
CA ILE A 443 16.59 -16.80 -8.13
C ILE A 443 18.10 -16.87 -8.46
N PRO A 444 18.59 -16.06 -9.43
CA PRO A 444 19.98 -16.12 -9.89
C PRO A 444 20.99 -15.78 -8.80
N GLU A 445 20.64 -14.89 -7.85
CA GLU A 445 21.50 -14.53 -6.72
C GLU A 445 21.90 -15.75 -5.88
N THR A 446 20.99 -16.70 -5.68
CA THR A 446 21.26 -17.89 -4.88
C THR A 446 22.25 -18.81 -5.57
N TYR A 447 22.18 -18.95 -6.90
CA TYR A 447 23.17 -19.68 -7.70
C TYR A 447 24.53 -18.99 -7.67
N SER A 448 24.57 -17.65 -7.76
CA SER A 448 25.80 -16.88 -7.63
C SER A 448 26.50 -17.16 -6.30
N LYS A 449 25.72 -17.13 -5.18
CA LYS A 449 26.28 -17.41 -3.84
C LYS A 449 26.85 -18.82 -3.72
N LEU A 450 26.15 -19.83 -4.21
CA LEU A 450 26.72 -21.19 -4.25
C LEU A 450 27.96 -21.30 -5.12
N GLY A 451 27.98 -20.61 -6.27
CA GLY A 451 29.14 -20.52 -7.12
C GLY A 451 30.35 -19.89 -6.40
N GLU A 452 30.16 -18.82 -5.65
CA GLU A 452 31.18 -18.14 -4.85
C GLU A 452 31.73 -19.10 -3.78
N ILE A 453 30.87 -19.79 -3.03
CA ILE A 453 31.30 -20.76 -1.99
C ILE A 453 32.13 -21.90 -2.59
N TYR A 454 31.67 -22.51 -3.69
CA TYR A 454 32.42 -23.61 -4.32
C TYR A 454 33.72 -23.14 -4.95
N LEU A 455 33.79 -21.86 -5.39
CA LEU A 455 35.05 -21.26 -5.83
C LEU A 455 36.06 -21.17 -4.67
N GLU A 456 35.63 -20.73 -3.49
CA GLU A 456 36.46 -20.68 -2.29
C GLU A 456 36.91 -22.10 -1.81
N GLN A 457 35.99 -23.06 -1.89
CA GLN A 457 36.31 -24.49 -1.60
C GLN A 457 37.18 -25.15 -2.67
N LYS A 458 37.59 -24.42 -3.72
CA LYS A 458 38.37 -24.95 -4.85
C LYS A 458 37.66 -26.06 -5.62
N ASN A 459 36.34 -26.15 -5.51
CA ASN A 459 35.52 -27.09 -6.27
C ASN A 459 35.10 -26.43 -7.61
N TRP A 460 36.07 -26.40 -8.53
CA TRP A 460 35.95 -25.68 -9.80
C TRP A 460 34.77 -26.13 -10.66
N LYS A 461 34.45 -27.43 -10.64
CA LYS A 461 33.35 -27.99 -11.43
C LYS A 461 32.00 -27.53 -10.91
N LEU A 462 31.76 -27.52 -9.60
CA LEU A 462 30.52 -27.03 -9.01
C LEU A 462 30.42 -25.51 -9.12
N ALA A 463 31.52 -24.77 -8.98
CA ALA A 463 31.55 -23.34 -9.18
C ALA A 463 31.09 -22.96 -10.61
N ASP A 464 31.66 -23.64 -11.62
CA ASP A 464 31.27 -23.45 -13.03
C ASP A 464 29.80 -23.76 -13.26
N PHE A 465 29.32 -24.89 -12.73
CA PHE A 465 27.92 -25.28 -12.84
C PHE A 465 26.96 -24.23 -12.27
N TYR A 466 27.22 -23.77 -11.05
CA TYR A 466 26.33 -22.82 -10.37
C TYR A 466 26.39 -21.43 -11.02
N PHE A 467 27.55 -20.94 -11.42
CA PHE A 467 27.66 -19.67 -12.14
C PHE A 467 26.98 -19.72 -13.51
N LYS A 468 27.08 -20.83 -14.25
CA LYS A 468 26.38 -21.02 -15.53
C LYS A 468 24.88 -21.03 -15.33
N LYS A 469 24.37 -21.68 -14.29
CA LYS A 469 22.95 -21.64 -13.92
C LYS A 469 22.47 -20.22 -13.58
N CYS A 470 23.28 -19.44 -12.89
CA CYS A 470 22.98 -18.03 -12.62
C CYS A 470 22.74 -17.24 -13.91
N ILE A 471 23.69 -17.31 -14.87
CA ILE A 471 23.60 -16.54 -16.13
C ILE A 471 22.58 -17.09 -17.13
N GLU A 472 22.16 -18.36 -17.00
CA GLU A 472 21.04 -18.93 -17.75
C GLU A 472 19.70 -18.28 -17.35
N ILE A 473 19.53 -17.96 -16.06
CA ILE A 473 18.31 -17.34 -15.52
C ILE A 473 18.32 -15.83 -15.79
N ASP A 474 19.43 -15.16 -15.48
CA ASP A 474 19.62 -13.73 -15.74
C ASP A 474 21.08 -13.46 -16.16
N ASN A 475 21.24 -12.93 -17.35
CA ASN A 475 22.55 -12.64 -17.95
C ASN A 475 23.08 -11.23 -17.63
N ARG A 476 22.52 -10.53 -16.66
CA ARG A 476 22.87 -9.14 -16.28
C ARG A 476 23.80 -9.07 -15.05
N PHE A 477 24.52 -10.14 -14.71
CA PHE A 477 25.43 -10.20 -13.56
C PHE A 477 26.90 -10.06 -13.99
N PRO A 478 27.48 -8.84 -14.07
CA PRO A 478 28.86 -8.64 -14.50
C PRO A 478 29.86 -9.38 -13.60
N GLN A 479 29.61 -9.45 -12.29
CA GLN A 479 30.47 -10.14 -11.35
C GLN A 479 30.52 -11.67 -11.59
N VAL A 480 29.40 -12.29 -11.94
CA VAL A 480 29.35 -13.73 -12.25
C VAL A 480 30.13 -14.02 -13.53
N PHE A 481 29.99 -13.19 -14.56
CA PHE A 481 30.82 -13.31 -15.76
C PHE A 481 32.30 -13.13 -15.46
N LYS A 482 32.66 -12.18 -14.58
CA LYS A 482 34.06 -12.03 -14.13
C LYS A 482 34.56 -13.29 -13.43
N ASN A 483 33.78 -13.83 -12.49
CA ASN A 483 34.15 -15.04 -11.74
C ASN A 483 34.29 -16.24 -12.69
N LEU A 484 33.42 -16.42 -13.68
CA LEU A 484 33.58 -17.43 -14.74
C LEU A 484 34.84 -17.19 -15.55
N GLY A 485 35.13 -15.95 -15.92
CA GLY A 485 36.35 -15.59 -16.61
C GLY A 485 37.61 -15.98 -15.85
N ILE A 486 37.67 -15.66 -14.57
CA ILE A 486 38.77 -16.05 -13.64
C ILE A 486 38.87 -17.56 -13.53
N LEU A 487 37.75 -18.25 -13.29
CA LEU A 487 37.69 -19.70 -13.14
C LEU A 487 38.23 -20.43 -14.37
N HIS A 488 37.79 -20.02 -15.57
CA HIS A 488 38.25 -20.62 -16.83
C HIS A 488 39.70 -20.26 -17.15
N PHE A 489 40.17 -19.08 -16.78
CA PHE A 489 41.55 -18.67 -17.02
C PHE A 489 42.58 -19.44 -16.14
N TYR A 490 42.36 -19.42 -14.84
CA TYR A 490 43.34 -19.94 -13.89
C TYR A 490 43.20 -21.45 -13.59
N HIS A 491 41.95 -21.96 -13.56
CA HIS A 491 41.67 -23.30 -13.02
C HIS A 491 41.21 -24.29 -14.09
N LEU A 492 40.28 -23.92 -14.98
CA LEU A 492 39.79 -24.83 -16.02
C LEU A 492 40.65 -24.80 -17.29
N LYS A 493 41.60 -23.85 -17.39
CA LYS A 493 42.53 -23.68 -18.53
C LYS A 493 41.85 -23.53 -19.88
N ASN A 494 40.64 -22.97 -19.92
CA ASN A 494 39.90 -22.69 -21.15
C ASN A 494 39.96 -21.20 -21.49
N LEU A 495 41.01 -20.83 -22.22
CA LEU A 495 41.28 -19.43 -22.56
C LEU A 495 40.20 -18.79 -23.43
N LYS A 496 39.60 -19.54 -24.35
CA LYS A 496 38.58 -19.05 -25.26
C LYS A 496 37.30 -18.63 -24.47
N GLU A 497 36.81 -19.50 -23.59
CA GLU A 497 35.65 -19.19 -22.75
C GLU A 497 35.96 -18.09 -21.74
N SER A 498 37.15 -18.11 -21.14
CA SER A 498 37.57 -17.06 -20.21
C SER A 498 37.44 -15.66 -20.81
N LEU A 499 37.99 -15.49 -22.03
CA LEU A 499 37.94 -14.20 -22.70
C LEU A 499 36.54 -13.78 -23.13
N LEU A 500 35.70 -14.76 -23.51
CA LEU A 500 34.28 -14.50 -23.77
C LEU A 500 33.57 -13.97 -22.53
N TYR A 501 33.78 -14.61 -21.38
CA TYR A 501 33.18 -14.18 -20.12
C TYR A 501 33.71 -12.81 -19.67
N PHE A 502 35.01 -12.56 -19.75
CA PHE A 502 35.60 -11.26 -19.44
C PHE A 502 35.05 -10.15 -20.36
N SER A 503 34.89 -10.41 -21.64
CA SER A 503 34.30 -9.45 -22.59
C SER A 503 32.85 -9.12 -22.23
N LYS A 504 32.04 -10.14 -21.83
CA LYS A 504 30.67 -9.93 -21.38
C LYS A 504 30.60 -9.15 -20.07
N SER A 505 31.50 -9.43 -19.12
CA SER A 505 31.59 -8.68 -17.86
C SER A 505 31.86 -7.20 -18.11
N LEU A 506 32.83 -6.86 -19.00
CA LEU A 506 33.15 -5.48 -19.36
C LEU A 506 32.03 -4.79 -20.11
N ALA A 507 31.31 -5.52 -20.98
CA ALA A 507 30.17 -4.96 -21.72
C ALA A 507 29.02 -4.57 -20.76
N LEU A 508 28.82 -5.33 -19.67
CA LEU A 508 27.79 -5.06 -18.68
C LEU A 508 28.20 -3.97 -17.67
N ASP A 509 29.47 -3.95 -17.26
CA ASP A 509 30.03 -2.93 -16.36
C ASP A 509 31.42 -2.46 -16.84
N PRO A 510 31.49 -1.47 -17.73
CA PRO A 510 32.75 -0.92 -18.21
C PRO A 510 33.60 -0.21 -17.14
N LYS A 511 32.98 0.17 -16.02
CA LYS A 511 33.63 0.91 -14.92
C LYS A 511 34.00 0.04 -13.72
N GLN A 512 33.88 -1.29 -13.84
CA GLN A 512 34.28 -2.20 -12.75
C GLN A 512 35.76 -2.00 -12.39
N LYS A 513 36.09 -2.23 -11.12
CA LYS A 513 37.42 -1.97 -10.53
C LYS A 513 38.57 -2.56 -11.36
N ASP A 514 38.39 -3.76 -11.90
CA ASP A 514 39.41 -4.53 -12.64
C ASP A 514 39.29 -4.35 -14.17
N ALA A 515 38.50 -3.40 -14.65
CA ALA A 515 38.25 -3.21 -16.11
C ALA A 515 39.54 -3.04 -16.94
N SER A 516 40.51 -2.28 -16.40
CA SER A 516 41.80 -2.06 -17.07
C SER A 516 42.61 -3.34 -17.21
N GLU A 517 42.64 -4.17 -16.17
CA GLU A 517 43.40 -5.45 -16.18
C GLU A 517 42.77 -6.46 -17.13
N ILE A 518 41.44 -6.58 -17.10
CA ILE A 518 40.68 -7.46 -17.98
C ILE A 518 40.87 -7.03 -19.44
N SER A 519 40.83 -5.72 -19.72
CA SER A 519 41.07 -5.18 -21.07
C SER A 519 42.49 -5.47 -21.59
N LYS A 520 43.48 -5.37 -20.70
CA LYS A 520 44.87 -5.74 -21.03
C LYS A 520 45.01 -7.24 -21.31
N LEU A 521 44.34 -8.12 -20.55
CA LEU A 521 44.33 -9.55 -20.85
C LEU A 521 43.72 -9.87 -22.19
N ILE A 522 42.58 -9.28 -22.53
CA ILE A 522 41.91 -9.46 -23.82
C ILE A 522 42.81 -8.96 -24.99
N SER A 523 43.42 -7.78 -24.83
CA SER A 523 44.33 -7.24 -25.87
C SER A 523 45.59 -8.04 -26.09
N LYS A 524 46.18 -8.61 -25.00
CA LYS A 524 47.33 -9.52 -25.12
C LYS A 524 46.97 -10.80 -25.88
N TYR A 525 45.82 -11.34 -25.68
CA TYR A 525 45.33 -12.50 -26.43
C TYR A 525 45.14 -12.19 -27.91
N GLN A 526 44.48 -11.10 -28.21
CA GLN A 526 44.27 -10.67 -29.60
C GLN A 526 45.57 -10.45 -30.37
N ARG A 527 46.65 -10.10 -29.68
CA ARG A 527 48.00 -9.95 -30.23
C ARG A 527 48.79 -11.25 -30.27
N GLY A 528 48.22 -12.40 -29.91
CA GLY A 528 48.91 -13.68 -29.86
C GLY A 528 50.01 -13.81 -28.77
N LYS A 529 50.01 -12.87 -27.82
CA LYS A 529 51.04 -12.78 -26.75
C LYS A 529 50.60 -13.34 -25.40
N LEU A 530 49.43 -13.99 -25.29
CA LEU A 530 48.87 -14.49 -24.04
C LEU A 530 49.02 -16.02 -23.97
N ASN A 531 49.83 -16.51 -23.03
CA ASN A 531 49.92 -17.90 -22.67
C ASN A 531 49.11 -18.19 -21.38
N LEU A 532 48.59 -19.40 -21.26
CA LEU A 532 47.92 -19.83 -20.01
C LEU A 532 48.94 -19.77 -18.85
N PRO A 533 48.51 -19.33 -17.65
CA PRO A 533 49.37 -19.30 -16.48
C PRO A 533 49.84 -20.71 -16.11
N SER A 534 51.13 -20.84 -15.73
CA SER A 534 51.72 -22.09 -15.20
C SER A 534 50.98 -22.47 -13.88
N GLN A 535 51.14 -23.75 -13.45
CA GLN A 535 50.39 -24.33 -12.31
C GLN A 535 50.57 -23.65 -10.94
N LYS A 536 51.43 -22.63 -10.82
CA LYS A 536 51.55 -21.83 -9.59
C LYS A 536 50.56 -20.64 -9.71
N GLY A 537 49.38 -20.81 -9.11
CA GLY A 537 48.44 -19.71 -8.93
C GLY A 537 48.98 -18.65 -7.97
N PRO A 538 48.31 -17.45 -7.90
CA PRO A 538 48.63 -16.46 -6.89
C PRO A 538 48.38 -16.98 -5.50
#